data_4fc0afd6fbe2f905048fe898e1d41b96
#
_entry.id   4fc0afd6fbe2f905048fe898e1d41b96
#
_cell.length_a   1.000
_cell.length_b   1.000
_cell.length_c   1.000
_cell.angle_alpha   90.00
_cell.angle_beta   90.00
_cell.angle_gamma   90.00
#
_symmetry.space_group_name_H-M   'P 1'
#
loop_
_entity.id
_entity.type
_entity.pdbx_description
1 polymer ?
#
loop_
_entity_poly.entity_id
_entity_poly.type
_entity_poly.pdbx_seq_one_letter_code
_entity_poly.pdbx_strand_id
1 'polypeptide(L)'
;MPARDWSANTLLMMEISGADSEKYRLVITSQPTVLIVRSTPNKTSPIVNLVRSNSLNEGRLYVAASGGNMMRQETNRLAIMTVLLGFFVIMLDTTIVNVSLAHIGKDLHGTTASLQWVVDAYTLSFAALLLSAGTACDRLGAQRIYLFGLILFALFSIACALSPSMGILISARALQGVGAAMVVPSSLALISEMYSDHKERAKIIGLWGAAGGIAAALGPIIGGLLVSTTGWRAAFWVNIPIIAVLVILTISFIPRWVPQASNSFDVLGQTTSIISLSLLTYLVITWGECGWNTAQLPALLVVLLCMGLFLILEWKNPTPMLPLTLFKTQAFSISSIVGFCLNFSFFGQLFVLSLYFQKYLGWSPWIAGLAMVPQATSAIVASPLGGRFSAKFDLYSAMFVGLSVGALGFSSLVVVNESTPYVLVALLTFCAGFGMAFAMPAATSAAINAVPYEFAGIAGGIINTARQTGSVFGVAILGIMIANGNFLAGFHHAVLIAGSVFALAAILVMLAKAP
;
A
#
# COMPACT_ATOMS: atom_id res chain seq x y z
N MET A 1 -25.25 -52.43 12.50
CA MET A 1 -26.45 -52.46 13.38
C MET A 1 -27.56 -51.75 12.64
N PRO A 2 -28.75 -52.37 12.48
CA PRO A 2 -29.83 -51.83 11.65
C PRO A 2 -30.51 -50.63 12.33
N ALA A 3 -30.99 -49.71 11.47
CA ALA A 3 -31.74 -48.53 11.88
C ALA A 3 -32.96 -48.93 12.72
N ARG A 4 -33.03 -48.42 13.96
CA ARG A 4 -34.25 -48.45 14.76
C ARG A 4 -34.93 -47.08 14.69
N ASP A 5 -36.21 -47.13 14.37
CA ASP A 5 -37.14 -46.01 14.41
C ASP A 5 -37.11 -45.33 15.79
N TRP A 6 -36.80 -44.05 15.80
CA TRP A 6 -36.82 -43.20 16.98
C TRP A 6 -38.12 -42.40 17.01
N SER A 7 -39.15 -42.94 17.65
CA SER A 7 -40.34 -42.18 17.98
C SER A 7 -40.12 -41.37 19.23
N ALA A 8 -40.46 -40.10 19.18
CA ALA A 8 -40.69 -39.08 20.22
C ALA A 8 -40.08 -39.33 21.64
N ASN A 9 -39.26 -38.39 22.06
CA ASN A 9 -38.84 -38.17 23.47
C ASN A 9 -37.86 -39.16 24.11
N THR A 10 -36.76 -39.50 23.46
CA THR A 10 -35.67 -40.17 24.17
C THR A 10 -34.56 -39.16 24.49
N LEU A 11 -34.40 -38.88 25.80
CA LEU A 11 -33.27 -38.11 26.33
C LEU A 11 -32.08 -39.06 26.49
N LEU A 12 -31.00 -38.84 25.73
CA LEU A 12 -29.74 -39.55 25.92
C LEU A 12 -28.82 -38.69 26.79
N MET A 13 -28.53 -39.17 28.00
CA MET A 13 -27.55 -38.55 28.89
C MET A 13 -26.19 -39.25 28.71
N MET A 14 -25.16 -38.52 28.29
CA MET A 14 -23.77 -38.97 28.30
C MET A 14 -22.96 -38.14 29.30
N GLU A 15 -22.22 -38.80 30.17
CA GLU A 15 -21.20 -38.15 31.01
C GLU A 15 -19.85 -38.21 30.27
N ILE A 16 -19.25 -37.05 30.04
CA ILE A 16 -17.91 -36.96 29.48
C ILE A 16 -16.99 -36.38 30.54
N SER A 17 -15.91 -37.10 30.84
CA SER A 17 -14.85 -36.61 31.75
C SER A 17 -13.76 -35.93 30.89
N GLY A 18 -13.52 -34.64 31.17
CA GLY A 18 -12.41 -33.91 30.57
C GLY A 18 -11.12 -34.07 31.36
N ALA A 19 -9.98 -33.66 30.79
CA ALA A 19 -8.63 -33.81 31.34
C ALA A 19 -8.42 -33.14 32.73
N ASP A 20 -9.34 -32.28 33.19
CA ASP A 20 -9.28 -31.54 34.45
C ASP A 20 -10.36 -31.95 35.46
N SER A 21 -10.74 -33.23 35.52
CA SER A 21 -11.72 -33.78 36.49
C SER A 21 -13.09 -33.07 36.54
N GLU A 22 -13.48 -32.29 35.60
CA GLU A 22 -14.82 -31.70 35.48
C GLU A 22 -15.78 -32.64 34.74
N LYS A 23 -16.92 -32.93 35.35
CA LYS A 23 -17.98 -33.78 34.78
C LYS A 23 -19.02 -32.91 34.07
N TYR A 24 -19.20 -33.16 32.78
CA TYR A 24 -20.21 -32.49 31.96
C TYR A 24 -21.35 -33.46 31.64
N ARG A 25 -22.59 -33.00 31.74
CA ARG A 25 -23.77 -33.75 31.29
C ARG A 25 -24.28 -33.24 29.96
N LEU A 26 -24.30 -34.14 28.98
CA LEU A 26 -24.80 -33.85 27.64
C LEU A 26 -26.26 -34.26 27.56
N VAL A 27 -27.13 -33.34 27.21
CA VAL A 27 -28.58 -33.59 26.99
C VAL A 27 -28.87 -33.43 25.51
N ILE A 28 -29.19 -34.53 24.83
CA ILE A 28 -29.54 -34.52 23.40
C ILE A 28 -31.06 -34.52 23.29
N THR A 29 -31.64 -33.49 22.65
CA THR A 29 -33.06 -33.40 22.33
C THR A 29 -33.30 -33.75 20.87
N SER A 30 -34.50 -34.26 20.56
CA SER A 30 -34.86 -34.74 19.22
C SER A 30 -35.03 -33.67 18.13
N GLN A 31 -34.74 -32.40 18.42
CA GLN A 31 -34.70 -31.32 17.44
C GLN A 31 -33.25 -30.94 17.08
N PRO A 32 -32.91 -30.66 15.81
CA PRO A 32 -31.53 -30.68 15.32
C PRO A 32 -30.71 -29.42 15.61
N THR A 33 -31.07 -28.55 16.53
CA THR A 33 -30.48 -27.21 16.55
C THR A 33 -29.84 -26.71 17.85
N VAL A 34 -30.05 -27.34 19.01
CA VAL A 34 -29.44 -26.82 20.27
C VAL A 34 -29.07 -27.94 21.21
N LEU A 35 -27.78 -28.02 21.55
CA LEU A 35 -27.27 -28.84 22.65
C LEU A 35 -26.99 -27.94 23.82
N ILE A 36 -27.63 -28.20 24.97
CA ILE A 36 -27.40 -27.48 26.22
C ILE A 36 -26.54 -28.35 27.14
N VAL A 37 -25.33 -27.91 27.44
CA VAL A 37 -24.47 -28.53 28.44
C VAL A 37 -24.69 -27.78 29.76
N ARG A 38 -25.24 -28.43 30.79
CA ARG A 38 -25.34 -27.87 32.15
C ARG A 38 -24.28 -28.51 33.04
N SER A 39 -23.47 -27.71 33.69
CA SER A 39 -22.63 -28.15 34.81
C SER A 39 -23.44 -28.16 36.12
N THR A 40 -23.01 -28.97 37.07
CA THR A 40 -23.60 -29.06 38.41
C THR A 40 -23.60 -27.71 39.15
N PRO A 41 -24.56 -27.47 40.07
CA PRO A 41 -24.86 -26.13 40.56
C PRO A 41 -23.82 -25.64 41.56
N ASN A 42 -22.87 -24.86 41.13
CA ASN A 42 -22.19 -23.86 41.98
C ASN A 42 -21.17 -22.96 41.29
N LYS A 43 -21.17 -22.82 39.97
CA LYS A 43 -20.40 -21.73 39.28
C LYS A 43 -21.13 -21.33 38.00
N THR A 44 -21.18 -20.05 37.73
CA THR A 44 -21.66 -19.46 36.47
C THR A 44 -20.89 -20.03 35.28
N SER A 45 -21.42 -21.06 34.67
CA SER A 45 -20.80 -21.72 33.52
C SER A 45 -21.26 -21.09 32.22
N PRO A 46 -20.36 -20.87 31.22
CA PRO A 46 -20.73 -20.33 29.94
C PRO A 46 -21.62 -21.29 29.14
N ILE A 47 -22.60 -20.74 28.44
CA ILE A 47 -23.45 -21.48 27.50
C ILE A 47 -22.58 -21.90 26.31
N VAL A 48 -22.49 -23.19 26.05
CA VAL A 48 -21.74 -23.76 24.92
C VAL A 48 -22.71 -24.09 23.79
N ASN A 49 -22.60 -23.43 22.67
CA ASN A 49 -23.37 -23.71 21.47
C ASN A 49 -22.58 -24.69 20.57
N LEU A 50 -23.15 -25.86 20.32
CA LEU A 50 -22.60 -26.84 19.37
C LEU A 50 -23.28 -26.70 18.03
N VAL A 51 -22.49 -26.39 16.99
CA VAL A 51 -22.95 -26.33 15.60
C VAL A 51 -22.58 -27.62 14.90
N ARG A 52 -23.56 -28.31 14.34
CA ARG A 52 -23.37 -29.51 13.51
C ARG A 52 -22.98 -29.09 12.10
N SER A 53 -21.81 -29.50 11.63
CA SER A 53 -21.45 -29.40 10.21
C SER A 53 -22.19 -30.45 9.39
N ASN A 54 -22.83 -30.05 8.28
CA ASN A 54 -23.58 -30.91 7.37
C ASN A 54 -22.71 -31.72 6.39
N SER A 55 -21.41 -31.83 6.60
CA SER A 55 -20.55 -32.70 5.81
C SER A 55 -20.38 -34.06 6.48
N LEU A 56 -21.08 -35.03 5.97
CA LEU A 56 -21.08 -36.45 6.35
C LEU A 56 -19.72 -37.11 6.02
N ASN A 57 -18.64 -36.90 6.73
CA ASN A 57 -17.55 -37.89 6.73
C ASN A 57 -16.48 -37.80 7.83
N GLU A 58 -16.52 -36.84 8.73
CA GLU A 58 -15.63 -36.92 9.90
C GLU A 58 -16.40 -36.52 11.16
N GLY A 59 -16.64 -37.49 12.05
CA GLY A 59 -17.32 -37.30 13.33
C GLY A 59 -16.48 -36.54 14.37
N ARG A 60 -16.06 -35.31 14.09
CA ARG A 60 -15.41 -34.42 15.05
C ARG A 60 -16.40 -33.40 15.60
N LEU A 61 -16.69 -33.51 16.88
CA LEU A 61 -17.45 -32.49 17.63
C LEU A 61 -16.50 -31.33 18.01
N TYR A 62 -16.81 -30.13 17.57
CA TYR A 62 -16.09 -28.92 18.01
C TYR A 62 -16.88 -28.25 19.16
N VAL A 63 -16.26 -28.14 20.33
CA VAL A 63 -16.82 -27.42 21.49
C VAL A 63 -16.36 -25.96 21.43
N ALA A 64 -17.28 -25.04 21.13
CA ALA A 64 -17.01 -23.60 21.19
C ALA A 64 -17.46 -23.03 22.53
N ALA A 65 -16.53 -22.70 23.42
CA ALA A 65 -16.82 -22.07 24.72
C ALA A 65 -17.12 -20.57 24.52
N SER A 66 -18.26 -20.09 25.05
CA SER A 66 -18.70 -18.68 24.94
C SER A 66 -17.82 -17.65 25.67
N GLY A 67 -17.00 -18.09 26.64
CA GLY A 67 -15.97 -17.24 27.27
C GLY A 67 -14.80 -16.87 26.36
N GLY A 68 -14.57 -17.64 25.26
CA GLY A 68 -13.56 -17.36 24.28
C GLY A 68 -13.91 -16.22 23.30
N ASN A 69 -15.18 -15.85 23.18
CA ASN A 69 -15.60 -14.87 22.17
C ASN A 69 -15.17 -13.43 22.50
N MET A 70 -15.19 -13.03 23.78
CA MET A 70 -14.75 -11.67 24.16
C MET A 70 -13.23 -11.52 24.04
N MET A 71 -12.44 -12.47 24.55
CA MET A 71 -10.98 -12.47 24.38
C MET A 71 -10.58 -12.63 22.91
N ARG A 72 -11.29 -13.44 22.15
CA ARG A 72 -11.05 -13.61 20.71
C ARG A 72 -11.39 -12.35 19.91
N GLN A 73 -12.42 -11.60 20.28
CA GLN A 73 -12.75 -10.31 19.69
C GLN A 73 -11.71 -9.23 20.01
N GLU A 74 -11.22 -9.16 21.23
CA GLU A 74 -10.16 -8.21 21.63
C GLU A 74 -8.83 -8.55 20.94
N THR A 75 -8.44 -9.82 20.88
CA THR A 75 -7.26 -10.30 20.18
C THR A 75 -7.35 -9.94 18.69
N ASN A 76 -8.50 -10.14 18.05
CA ASN A 76 -8.70 -9.75 16.66
C ASN A 76 -8.60 -8.23 16.44
N ARG A 77 -9.10 -7.40 17.36
CA ARG A 77 -8.99 -5.94 17.26
C ARG A 77 -7.54 -5.47 17.34
N LEU A 78 -6.75 -6.00 18.27
CA LEU A 78 -5.33 -5.68 18.40
C LEU A 78 -4.53 -6.15 17.17
N ALA A 79 -4.81 -7.33 16.66
CA ALA A 79 -4.18 -7.83 15.42
C ALA A 79 -4.47 -6.92 14.23
N ILE A 80 -5.73 -6.46 14.06
CA ILE A 80 -6.09 -5.51 12.99
C ILE A 80 -5.36 -4.18 13.17
N MET A 81 -5.39 -3.61 14.38
CA MET A 81 -4.71 -2.34 14.66
C MET A 81 -3.21 -2.44 14.34
N THR A 82 -2.59 -3.59 14.66
CA THR A 82 -1.18 -3.86 14.33
C THR A 82 -0.94 -3.83 12.81
N VAL A 83 -1.82 -4.47 12.04
CA VAL A 83 -1.71 -4.53 10.57
C VAL A 83 -1.93 -3.14 9.94
N LEU A 84 -2.95 -2.40 10.42
CA LEU A 84 -3.24 -1.04 9.94
C LEU A 84 -2.10 -0.08 10.27
N LEU A 85 -1.54 -0.15 11.48
CA LEU A 85 -0.46 0.71 11.93
C LEU A 85 0.86 0.38 11.18
N GLY A 86 1.12 -0.88 10.83
CA GLY A 86 2.26 -1.23 10.00
C GLY A 86 2.20 -0.60 8.61
N PHE A 87 1.05 -0.66 7.95
CA PHE A 87 0.85 0.04 6.67
C PHE A 87 0.94 1.56 6.83
N PHE A 88 0.38 2.11 7.90
CA PHE A 88 0.48 3.52 8.24
C PHE A 88 1.94 3.99 8.30
N VAL A 89 2.83 3.27 9.00
CA VAL A 89 4.25 3.64 9.14
C VAL A 89 4.97 3.64 7.78
N ILE A 90 4.70 2.63 6.93
CA ILE A 90 5.28 2.56 5.58
C ILE A 90 4.85 3.77 4.74
N MET A 91 3.57 4.15 4.79
CA MET A 91 3.05 5.31 4.05
C MET A 91 3.53 6.64 4.63
N LEU A 92 3.67 6.72 5.96
CA LEU A 92 4.24 7.87 6.65
C LEU A 92 5.69 8.13 6.20
N ASP A 93 6.52 7.08 6.21
CA ASP A 93 7.93 7.17 5.79
C ASP A 93 8.07 7.64 4.34
N THR A 94 7.19 7.19 3.45
CA THR A 94 7.19 7.60 2.04
C THR A 94 7.02 9.12 1.85
N THR A 95 6.29 9.77 2.75
CA THR A 95 5.98 11.21 2.61
C THR A 95 6.78 12.11 3.56
N ILE A 96 7.17 11.62 4.72
CA ILE A 96 7.95 12.36 5.72
C ILE A 96 9.32 12.79 5.17
N VAL A 97 9.95 11.93 4.35
CA VAL A 97 11.26 12.18 3.75
C VAL A 97 11.25 13.37 2.80
N ASN A 98 10.13 13.64 2.10
CA ASN A 98 10.06 14.77 1.16
C ASN A 98 10.37 16.13 1.82
N VAL A 99 9.91 16.35 3.05
CA VAL A 99 10.20 17.59 3.80
C VAL A 99 11.65 17.62 4.30
N SER A 100 12.29 16.46 4.45
CA SER A 100 13.67 16.34 4.88
C SER A 100 14.70 16.63 3.78
N LEU A 101 14.29 16.55 2.50
CA LEU A 101 15.20 16.56 1.34
C LEU A 101 16.13 17.78 1.28
N ALA A 102 15.60 18.98 1.51
CA ALA A 102 16.41 20.20 1.46
C ALA A 102 17.52 20.19 2.53
N HIS A 103 17.23 19.67 3.73
CA HIS A 103 18.19 19.56 4.82
C HIS A 103 19.19 18.42 4.58
N ILE A 104 18.74 17.28 4.05
CA ILE A 104 19.62 16.18 3.60
C ILE A 104 20.61 16.70 2.55
N GLY A 105 20.11 17.44 1.53
CA GLY A 105 20.95 18.01 0.49
C GLY A 105 21.99 18.98 1.02
N LYS A 106 21.64 19.80 2.02
CA LYS A 106 22.57 20.73 2.67
C LYS A 106 23.62 20.00 3.52
N ASP A 107 23.19 19.02 4.33
CA ASP A 107 24.05 18.31 5.28
C ASP A 107 25.02 17.32 4.59
N LEU A 108 24.54 16.62 3.55
CA LEU A 108 25.30 15.60 2.82
C LEU A 108 25.82 16.10 1.45
N HIS A 109 25.79 17.42 1.19
CA HIS A 109 26.24 18.04 -0.05
C HIS A 109 25.64 17.43 -1.31
N GLY A 110 24.31 17.13 -1.28
CA GLY A 110 23.61 16.44 -2.34
C GLY A 110 23.14 17.33 -3.50
N THR A 111 23.25 16.81 -4.73
CA THR A 111 22.64 17.40 -5.94
C THR A 111 21.15 17.09 -5.98
N THR A 112 20.40 17.73 -6.89
CA THR A 112 18.98 17.43 -7.09
C THR A 112 18.78 15.96 -7.52
N ALA A 113 19.67 15.41 -8.37
CA ALA A 113 19.63 13.99 -8.75
C ALA A 113 19.86 13.05 -7.57
N SER A 114 20.78 13.36 -6.67
CA SER A 114 20.97 12.54 -5.47
C SER A 114 19.79 12.60 -4.52
N LEU A 115 19.08 13.74 -4.43
CA LEU A 115 17.83 13.85 -3.67
C LEU A 115 16.69 13.06 -4.30
N GLN A 116 16.60 13.02 -5.64
CA GLN A 116 15.68 12.12 -6.33
C GLN A 116 15.98 10.66 -5.96
N TRP A 117 17.25 10.25 -5.98
CA TRP A 117 17.64 8.89 -5.58
C TRP A 117 17.31 8.55 -4.12
N VAL A 118 17.32 9.50 -3.19
CA VAL A 118 16.88 9.24 -1.79
C VAL A 118 15.41 8.81 -1.75
N VAL A 119 14.56 9.35 -2.62
CA VAL A 119 13.14 8.97 -2.74
C VAL A 119 12.99 7.74 -3.62
N ASP A 120 13.62 7.75 -4.80
CA ASP A 120 13.40 6.74 -5.83
C ASP A 120 14.01 5.39 -5.48
N ALA A 121 15.15 5.32 -4.80
CA ALA A 121 15.74 4.05 -4.39
C ALA A 121 14.80 3.22 -3.50
N TYR A 122 14.11 3.88 -2.58
CA TYR A 122 13.08 3.28 -1.74
C TYR A 122 11.85 2.85 -2.58
N THR A 123 11.30 3.77 -3.34
CA THR A 123 10.06 3.53 -4.09
C THR A 123 10.26 2.49 -5.19
N LEU A 124 11.43 2.49 -5.83
CA LEU A 124 11.83 1.53 -6.86
C LEU A 124 11.92 0.10 -6.29
N SER A 125 12.66 -0.08 -5.19
CA SER A 125 12.75 -1.39 -4.52
C SER A 125 11.39 -1.85 -4.03
N PHE A 126 10.59 -0.94 -3.49
CA PHE A 126 9.21 -1.21 -3.09
C PHE A 126 8.36 -1.67 -4.28
N ALA A 127 8.36 -0.93 -5.39
CA ALA A 127 7.59 -1.28 -6.61
C ALA A 127 8.01 -2.63 -7.19
N ALA A 128 9.32 -2.81 -7.36
CA ALA A 128 9.88 -3.97 -8.02
C ALA A 128 9.64 -5.28 -7.26
N LEU A 129 9.63 -5.24 -5.92
CA LEU A 129 9.50 -6.45 -5.09
C LEU A 129 8.08 -6.72 -4.60
N LEU A 130 7.12 -5.83 -4.87
CA LEU A 130 5.76 -5.91 -4.32
C LEU A 130 5.06 -7.23 -4.71
N LEU A 131 5.14 -7.62 -5.98
CA LEU A 131 4.51 -8.86 -6.48
C LEU A 131 5.19 -10.12 -5.92
N SER A 132 6.52 -10.13 -5.88
CA SER A 132 7.27 -11.25 -5.28
C SER A 132 7.02 -11.41 -3.78
N ALA A 133 6.85 -10.30 -3.06
CA ALA A 133 6.50 -10.35 -1.65
C ALA A 133 5.09 -10.93 -1.43
N GLY A 134 4.14 -10.70 -2.34
CA GLY A 134 2.85 -11.38 -2.37
C GLY A 134 3.00 -12.90 -2.47
N THR A 135 3.76 -13.38 -3.46
CA THR A 135 4.07 -14.81 -3.62
C THR A 135 4.80 -15.39 -2.40
N ALA A 136 5.68 -14.61 -1.76
CA ALA A 136 6.35 -15.02 -0.54
C ALA A 136 5.37 -15.19 0.63
N CYS A 137 4.33 -14.35 0.73
CA CYS A 137 3.27 -14.48 1.74
C CYS A 137 2.54 -15.82 1.61
N ASP A 138 2.18 -16.21 0.39
CA ASP A 138 1.47 -17.47 0.12
C ASP A 138 2.31 -18.70 0.48
N ARG A 139 3.64 -18.61 0.33
CA ARG A 139 4.57 -19.73 0.57
C ARG A 139 5.10 -19.84 1.98
N LEU A 140 5.50 -18.71 2.56
CA LEU A 140 6.18 -18.66 3.86
C LEU A 140 5.24 -18.29 5.00
N GLY A 141 4.02 -17.85 4.66
CA GLY A 141 3.00 -17.36 5.57
C GLY A 141 3.07 -15.85 5.78
N ALA A 142 1.92 -15.20 5.70
CA ALA A 142 1.82 -13.73 5.73
C ALA A 142 2.40 -13.12 7.02
N GLN A 143 2.18 -13.74 8.19
CA GLN A 143 2.74 -13.25 9.46
C GLN A 143 4.27 -13.20 9.45
N ARG A 144 4.93 -14.25 8.92
CA ARG A 144 6.41 -14.30 8.89
C ARG A 144 6.97 -13.24 7.96
N ILE A 145 6.38 -13.05 6.77
CA ILE A 145 6.80 -12.04 5.81
C ILE A 145 6.56 -10.64 6.37
N TYR A 146 5.42 -10.40 7.02
CA TYR A 146 5.11 -9.15 7.68
C TYR A 146 6.14 -8.81 8.77
N LEU A 147 6.44 -9.76 9.66
CA LEU A 147 7.42 -9.59 10.73
C LEU A 147 8.82 -9.33 10.19
N PHE A 148 9.26 -10.12 9.21
CA PHE A 148 10.57 -9.95 8.58
C PHE A 148 10.66 -8.60 7.86
N GLY A 149 9.61 -8.18 7.17
CA GLY A 149 9.51 -6.87 6.53
C GLY A 149 9.62 -5.71 7.54
N LEU A 150 8.94 -5.79 8.67
CA LEU A 150 9.03 -4.79 9.75
C LEU A 150 10.45 -4.69 10.32
N ILE A 151 11.09 -5.83 10.61
CA ILE A 151 12.47 -5.87 11.14
C ILE A 151 13.45 -5.29 10.13
N LEU A 152 13.35 -5.68 8.86
CA LEU A 152 14.20 -5.19 7.79
C LEU A 152 14.02 -3.67 7.61
N PHE A 153 12.79 -3.20 7.60
CA PHE A 153 12.46 -1.79 7.51
C PHE A 153 13.07 -0.99 8.68
N ALA A 154 12.94 -1.48 9.91
CA ALA A 154 13.53 -0.84 11.09
C ALA A 154 15.06 -0.80 11.01
N LEU A 155 15.70 -1.92 10.66
CA LEU A 155 17.15 -2.01 10.53
C LEU A 155 17.70 -0.98 9.54
N PHE A 156 17.09 -0.88 8.36
CA PHE A 156 17.53 0.08 7.35
C PHE A 156 17.04 1.52 7.63
N SER A 157 16.00 1.71 8.43
CA SER A 157 15.67 3.02 8.97
C SER A 157 16.77 3.53 9.93
N ILE A 158 17.33 2.66 10.78
CA ILE A 158 18.52 2.98 11.59
C ILE A 158 19.71 3.32 10.69
N ALA A 159 19.96 2.52 9.64
CA ALA A 159 21.05 2.78 8.70
C ALA A 159 20.88 4.13 7.99
N CYS A 160 19.65 4.50 7.59
CA CYS A 160 19.34 5.83 7.05
C CYS A 160 19.65 6.95 8.06
N ALA A 161 19.21 6.80 9.31
CA ALA A 161 19.41 7.79 10.35
C ALA A 161 20.90 8.01 10.70
N LEU A 162 21.70 6.95 10.61
CA LEU A 162 23.14 6.98 10.90
C LEU A 162 24.01 7.26 9.67
N SER A 163 23.43 7.45 8.48
CA SER A 163 24.19 7.59 7.24
C SER A 163 25.10 8.83 7.24
N PRO A 164 26.41 8.66 7.00
CA PRO A 164 27.39 9.75 6.95
C PRO A 164 27.54 10.36 5.54
N SER A 165 26.98 9.71 4.51
CA SER A 165 27.10 10.14 3.12
C SER A 165 25.84 9.86 2.33
N MET A 166 25.66 10.59 1.22
CA MET A 166 24.53 10.44 0.33
C MET A 166 24.42 9.01 -0.27
N GLY A 167 25.55 8.41 -0.67
CA GLY A 167 25.57 7.05 -1.23
C GLY A 167 25.10 5.98 -0.22
N ILE A 168 25.51 6.10 1.05
CA ILE A 168 25.05 5.18 2.10
C ILE A 168 23.56 5.39 2.38
N LEU A 169 23.10 6.64 2.42
CA LEU A 169 21.68 6.94 2.60
C LEU A 169 20.84 6.33 1.47
N ILE A 170 21.23 6.52 0.21
CA ILE A 170 20.52 5.96 -0.96
C ILE A 170 20.48 4.43 -0.89
N SER A 171 21.62 3.78 -0.57
CA SER A 171 21.70 2.33 -0.43
C SER A 171 20.80 1.80 0.70
N ALA A 172 20.83 2.48 1.86
CA ALA A 172 19.97 2.14 2.98
C ALA A 172 18.48 2.33 2.64
N ARG A 173 18.12 3.37 1.88
CA ARG A 173 16.77 3.60 1.36
C ARG A 173 16.32 2.47 0.44
N ALA A 174 17.18 2.01 -0.48
CA ALA A 174 16.86 0.87 -1.34
C ALA A 174 16.51 -0.39 -0.53
N LEU A 175 17.29 -0.68 0.51
CA LEU A 175 17.06 -1.85 1.36
C LEU A 175 15.86 -1.66 2.32
N GLN A 176 15.57 -0.43 2.74
CA GLN A 176 14.36 -0.08 3.49
C GLN A 176 13.10 -0.31 2.62
N GLY A 177 13.17 0.00 1.31
CA GLY A 177 12.11 -0.28 0.35
C GLY A 177 11.79 -1.77 0.19
N VAL A 178 12.79 -2.66 0.32
CA VAL A 178 12.56 -4.12 0.37
C VAL A 178 11.68 -4.49 1.57
N GLY A 179 11.95 -3.91 2.75
CA GLY A 179 11.10 -4.10 3.94
C GLY A 179 9.67 -3.65 3.70
N ALA A 180 9.48 -2.47 3.10
CA ALA A 180 8.16 -1.94 2.74
C ALA A 180 7.41 -2.86 1.77
N ALA A 181 8.09 -3.40 0.76
CA ALA A 181 7.53 -4.34 -0.22
C ALA A 181 6.98 -5.61 0.44
N MET A 182 7.58 -6.05 1.56
CA MET A 182 7.12 -7.20 2.33
C MET A 182 5.92 -6.87 3.23
N VAL A 183 5.92 -5.70 3.89
CA VAL A 183 4.88 -5.30 4.84
C VAL A 183 3.53 -5.07 4.15
N VAL A 184 3.51 -4.43 2.99
CA VAL A 184 2.25 -4.00 2.35
C VAL A 184 1.39 -5.18 1.88
N PRO A 185 1.85 -6.11 1.04
CA PRO A 185 1.02 -7.24 0.61
C PRO A 185 0.73 -8.21 1.76
N SER A 186 1.68 -8.44 2.68
CA SER A 186 1.43 -9.29 3.85
C SER A 186 0.37 -8.72 4.78
N SER A 187 0.26 -7.40 4.90
CA SER A 187 -0.79 -6.76 5.67
C SER A 187 -2.18 -7.05 5.09
N LEU A 188 -2.35 -7.02 3.78
CA LEU A 188 -3.61 -7.37 3.09
C LEU A 188 -3.91 -8.87 3.17
N ALA A 189 -2.88 -9.72 3.05
CA ALA A 189 -3.02 -11.16 3.24
C ALA A 189 -3.50 -11.50 4.65
N LEU A 190 -2.92 -10.90 5.69
CA LEU A 190 -3.33 -11.07 7.09
C LEU A 190 -4.79 -10.63 7.31
N ILE A 191 -5.22 -9.50 6.73
CA ILE A 191 -6.63 -9.09 6.80
C ILE A 191 -7.53 -10.15 6.16
N SER A 192 -7.13 -10.71 5.02
CA SER A 192 -7.89 -11.73 4.30
C SER A 192 -7.97 -13.06 5.05
N GLU A 193 -6.91 -13.42 5.78
CA GLU A 193 -6.88 -14.61 6.64
C GLU A 193 -7.71 -14.45 7.92
N MET A 194 -7.74 -13.23 8.50
CA MET A 194 -8.51 -12.94 9.71
C MET A 194 -10.02 -12.82 9.46
N TYR A 195 -10.44 -12.44 8.26
CA TYR A 195 -11.84 -12.19 7.91
C TYR A 195 -12.29 -13.01 6.72
N SER A 196 -13.07 -14.05 6.96
CA SER A 196 -13.71 -14.87 5.92
C SER A 196 -14.96 -14.21 5.33
N ASP A 197 -15.68 -13.38 6.09
CA ASP A 197 -16.83 -12.61 5.58
C ASP A 197 -16.37 -11.50 4.65
N HIS A 198 -16.90 -11.48 3.43
CA HIS A 198 -16.55 -10.52 2.40
C HIS A 198 -16.88 -9.06 2.76
N LYS A 199 -18.00 -8.82 3.48
CA LYS A 199 -18.42 -7.45 3.85
C LYS A 199 -17.53 -6.89 4.95
N GLU A 200 -17.22 -7.69 5.97
CA GLU A 200 -16.31 -7.28 7.04
C GLU A 200 -14.89 -7.07 6.51
N ARG A 201 -14.39 -7.99 5.69
CA ARG A 201 -13.09 -7.84 5.04
C ARG A 201 -12.99 -6.57 4.20
N ALA A 202 -14.00 -6.27 3.37
CA ALA A 202 -14.03 -5.05 2.57
C ALA A 202 -14.01 -3.78 3.45
N LYS A 203 -14.71 -3.79 4.58
CA LYS A 203 -14.69 -2.69 5.57
C LYS A 203 -13.29 -2.49 6.16
N ILE A 204 -12.59 -3.56 6.52
CA ILE A 204 -11.24 -3.47 7.10
C ILE A 204 -10.21 -3.04 6.05
N ILE A 205 -10.32 -3.52 4.80
CA ILE A 205 -9.49 -3.02 3.69
C ILE A 205 -9.75 -1.53 3.44
N GLY A 206 -11.00 -1.07 3.58
CA GLY A 206 -11.31 0.36 3.53
C GLY A 206 -10.62 1.17 4.64
N LEU A 207 -10.59 0.65 5.88
CA LEU A 207 -9.85 1.25 7.00
C LEU A 207 -8.33 1.22 6.76
N TRP A 208 -7.81 0.15 6.17
CA TRP A 208 -6.42 0.05 5.76
C TRP A 208 -6.05 1.14 4.75
N GLY A 209 -6.86 1.35 3.71
CA GLY A 209 -6.68 2.44 2.77
C GLY A 209 -6.74 3.83 3.42
N ALA A 210 -7.69 4.03 4.36
CA ALA A 210 -7.80 5.26 5.13
C ALA A 210 -6.56 5.52 6.01
N ALA A 211 -6.01 4.49 6.66
CA ALA A 211 -4.78 4.58 7.45
C ALA A 211 -3.60 5.07 6.58
N GLY A 212 -3.45 4.53 5.36
CA GLY A 212 -2.45 4.99 4.41
C GLY A 212 -2.65 6.44 3.97
N GLY A 213 -3.90 6.86 3.73
CA GLY A 213 -4.23 8.24 3.39
C GLY A 213 -3.92 9.22 4.52
N ILE A 214 -4.27 8.88 5.76
CA ILE A 214 -3.95 9.67 6.95
C ILE A 214 -2.43 9.76 7.15
N ALA A 215 -1.70 8.65 6.97
CA ALA A 215 -0.24 8.62 7.05
C ALA A 215 0.41 9.57 6.02
N ALA A 216 -0.05 9.51 4.77
CA ALA A 216 0.44 10.39 3.71
C ALA A 216 0.17 11.88 4.02
N ALA A 217 -0.96 12.18 4.68
CA ALA A 217 -1.30 13.52 5.12
C ALA A 217 -0.44 14.01 6.30
N LEU A 218 -0.17 13.13 7.26
CA LEU A 218 0.60 13.46 8.46
C LEU A 218 2.12 13.52 8.20
N GLY A 219 2.62 12.85 7.15
CA GLY A 219 4.05 12.81 6.85
C GLY A 219 4.70 14.19 6.75
N PRO A 220 4.22 15.11 5.91
CA PRO A 220 4.79 16.46 5.84
C PRO A 220 4.72 17.23 7.16
N ILE A 221 3.66 17.07 7.96
CA ILE A 221 3.48 17.75 9.25
C ILE A 221 4.51 17.22 10.25
N ILE A 222 4.53 15.90 10.45
CA ILE A 222 5.45 15.24 11.40
C ILE A 222 6.89 15.44 10.93
N GLY A 223 7.15 15.32 9.62
CA GLY A 223 8.47 15.56 9.03
C GLY A 223 8.93 16.99 9.25
N GLY A 224 8.08 17.95 8.99
CA GLY A 224 8.36 19.37 9.21
C GLY A 224 8.72 19.68 10.66
N LEU A 225 7.96 19.12 11.62
CA LEU A 225 8.23 19.26 13.05
C LEU A 225 9.58 18.62 13.43
N LEU A 226 9.80 17.36 13.07
CA LEU A 226 11.02 16.63 13.41
C LEU A 226 12.27 17.26 12.82
N VAL A 227 12.20 17.66 11.54
CA VAL A 227 13.34 18.28 10.86
C VAL A 227 13.69 19.63 11.48
N SER A 228 12.68 20.43 11.87
CA SER A 228 12.89 21.74 12.49
C SER A 228 13.44 21.67 13.90
N THR A 229 13.12 20.61 14.66
CA THR A 229 13.49 20.49 16.09
C THR A 229 14.76 19.69 16.31
N THR A 230 14.89 18.55 15.61
CA THR A 230 15.94 17.54 15.87
C THR A 230 16.76 17.19 14.62
N GLY A 231 16.41 17.76 13.47
CA GLY A 231 17.09 17.52 12.20
C GLY A 231 16.51 16.35 11.40
N TRP A 232 16.94 16.23 10.15
CA TRP A 232 16.39 15.27 9.17
C TRP A 232 16.52 13.79 9.58
N ARG A 233 17.51 13.45 10.39
CA ARG A 233 17.74 12.08 10.88
C ARG A 233 16.58 11.56 11.73
N ALA A 234 15.88 12.47 12.41
CA ALA A 234 14.71 12.13 13.22
C ALA A 234 13.55 11.57 12.40
N ALA A 235 13.44 11.93 11.10
CA ALA A 235 12.45 11.38 10.20
C ALA A 235 12.59 9.84 10.04
N PHE A 236 13.79 9.30 10.23
CA PHE A 236 14.04 7.86 10.22
C PHE A 236 13.98 7.26 11.62
N TRP A 237 14.46 7.98 12.65
CA TRP A 237 14.39 7.50 14.04
C TRP A 237 12.96 7.28 14.54
N VAL A 238 11.99 8.06 14.07
CA VAL A 238 10.58 7.94 14.49
C VAL A 238 9.98 6.57 14.18
N ASN A 239 10.47 5.89 13.14
CA ASN A 239 9.99 4.57 12.73
C ASN A 239 10.33 3.49 13.78
N ILE A 240 11.45 3.64 14.49
CA ILE A 240 12.01 2.58 15.33
C ILE A 240 11.12 2.22 16.53
N PRO A 241 10.69 3.17 17.39
CA PRO A 241 9.83 2.84 18.52
C PRO A 241 8.48 2.29 18.06
N ILE A 242 7.94 2.80 16.95
CA ILE A 242 6.66 2.33 16.43
C ILE A 242 6.80 0.87 15.94
N ILE A 243 7.84 0.58 15.17
CA ILE A 243 8.06 -0.78 14.65
C ILE A 243 8.41 -1.76 15.78
N ALA A 244 9.16 -1.35 16.79
CA ALA A 244 9.43 -2.21 17.95
C ALA A 244 8.14 -2.66 18.63
N VAL A 245 7.19 -1.75 18.84
CA VAL A 245 5.85 -2.08 19.35
C VAL A 245 5.11 -3.00 18.37
N LEU A 246 5.14 -2.71 17.07
CA LEU A 246 4.49 -3.55 16.05
C LEU A 246 5.03 -4.97 16.00
N VAL A 247 6.35 -5.15 16.15
CA VAL A 247 6.98 -6.48 16.21
C VAL A 247 6.45 -7.27 17.41
N ILE A 248 6.40 -6.64 18.61
CA ILE A 248 5.87 -7.27 19.82
C ILE A 248 4.39 -7.64 19.63
N LEU A 249 3.58 -6.72 19.13
CA LEU A 249 2.16 -6.97 18.88
C LEU A 249 1.92 -8.06 17.82
N THR A 250 2.76 -8.09 16.77
CA THR A 250 2.66 -9.10 15.72
C THR A 250 2.91 -10.50 16.28
N ILE A 251 3.95 -10.66 17.09
CA ILE A 251 4.30 -11.95 17.72
C ILE A 251 3.21 -12.39 18.71
N SER A 252 2.62 -11.44 19.44
CA SER A 252 1.68 -11.71 20.52
C SER A 252 0.25 -11.97 20.04
N PHE A 253 -0.21 -11.26 18.99
CA PHE A 253 -1.64 -11.22 18.64
C PHE A 253 -1.97 -11.72 17.24
N ILE A 254 -1.00 -11.79 16.31
CA ILE A 254 -1.28 -12.30 14.97
C ILE A 254 -1.01 -13.82 14.94
N PRO A 255 -2.03 -14.65 14.62
CA PRO A 255 -1.86 -16.10 14.55
C PRO A 255 -0.92 -16.51 13.40
N ARG A 256 -0.25 -17.65 13.58
CA ARG A 256 0.53 -18.28 12.52
C ARG A 256 -0.38 -19.18 11.70
N TRP A 257 -0.66 -18.79 10.47
CA TRP A 257 -1.33 -19.67 9.52
C TRP A 257 -0.33 -20.57 8.79
N VAL A 258 -0.79 -21.79 8.48
CA VAL A 258 -0.01 -22.73 7.69
C VAL A 258 -0.03 -22.27 6.23
N PRO A 259 1.14 -22.12 5.60
CA PRO A 259 1.20 -21.74 4.19
C PRO A 259 0.46 -22.76 3.32
N GLN A 260 -0.29 -22.27 2.35
CA GLN A 260 -0.82 -23.14 1.30
C GLN A 260 0.27 -23.35 0.25
N ALA A 261 0.43 -24.59 -0.23
CA ALA A 261 1.37 -24.92 -1.30
C ALA A 261 1.04 -24.06 -2.53
N SER A 262 1.92 -23.17 -2.88
CA SER A 262 1.70 -22.15 -3.88
C SER A 262 2.76 -22.20 -4.99
N ASN A 263 2.52 -21.44 -6.04
CA ASN A 263 3.28 -21.30 -7.28
C ASN A 263 4.80 -21.09 -7.11
N SER A 264 5.59 -21.40 -8.13
CA SER A 264 7.04 -21.20 -8.11
C SER A 264 7.40 -19.70 -8.13
N PHE A 265 8.50 -19.30 -7.44
CA PHE A 265 9.04 -17.96 -7.60
C PHE A 265 9.55 -17.76 -9.03
N ASP A 266 9.10 -16.71 -9.68
CA ASP A 266 9.67 -16.30 -10.97
C ASP A 266 10.92 -15.43 -10.75
N VAL A 267 12.03 -16.12 -10.42
CA VAL A 267 13.31 -15.43 -10.13
C VAL A 267 13.83 -14.69 -11.37
N LEU A 268 13.65 -15.25 -12.56
CA LEU A 268 14.13 -14.63 -13.80
C LEU A 268 13.29 -13.41 -14.19
N GLY A 269 11.96 -13.54 -14.17
CA GLY A 269 11.06 -12.40 -14.40
C GLY A 269 11.31 -11.28 -13.39
N GLN A 270 11.45 -11.63 -12.10
CA GLN A 270 11.77 -10.66 -11.05
C GLN A 270 13.11 -9.95 -11.28
N THR A 271 14.17 -10.68 -11.60
CA THR A 271 15.51 -10.10 -11.80
C THR A 271 15.52 -9.17 -13.01
N THR A 272 14.93 -9.59 -14.14
CA THR A 272 14.85 -8.77 -15.36
C THR A 272 14.01 -7.52 -15.15
N SER A 273 12.91 -7.61 -14.41
CA SER A 273 12.07 -6.46 -14.03
C SER A 273 12.85 -5.45 -13.18
N ILE A 274 13.53 -5.91 -12.13
CA ILE A 274 14.35 -5.04 -11.24
C ILE A 274 15.42 -4.31 -12.06
N ILE A 275 16.18 -5.05 -12.89
CA ILE A 275 17.26 -4.47 -13.70
C ILE A 275 16.69 -3.42 -14.67
N SER A 276 15.60 -3.76 -15.38
CA SER A 276 14.97 -2.84 -16.34
C SER A 276 14.51 -1.54 -15.68
N LEU A 277 13.75 -1.63 -14.59
CA LEU A 277 13.22 -0.46 -13.89
C LEU A 277 14.35 0.37 -13.27
N SER A 278 15.36 -0.27 -12.66
CA SER A 278 16.50 0.43 -12.04
C SER A 278 17.33 1.19 -13.07
N LEU A 279 17.68 0.54 -14.18
CA LEU A 279 18.46 1.18 -15.25
C LEU A 279 17.67 2.25 -15.97
N LEU A 280 16.36 2.05 -16.20
CA LEU A 280 15.52 3.07 -16.82
C LEU A 280 15.41 4.31 -15.94
N THR A 281 15.20 4.12 -14.63
CA THR A 281 15.19 5.22 -13.65
C THR A 281 16.55 5.96 -13.64
N TYR A 282 17.65 5.18 -13.61
CA TYR A 282 19.00 5.75 -13.68
C TYR A 282 19.21 6.59 -14.95
N LEU A 283 18.80 6.09 -16.13
CA LEU A 283 18.91 6.81 -17.38
C LEU A 283 18.11 8.12 -17.37
N VAL A 284 16.89 8.08 -16.85
CA VAL A 284 16.02 9.26 -16.76
C VAL A 284 16.65 10.32 -15.86
N ILE A 285 17.10 9.96 -14.66
CA ILE A 285 17.71 10.91 -13.71
C ILE A 285 19.03 11.48 -14.28
N THR A 286 19.90 10.62 -14.83
CA THR A 286 21.19 11.04 -15.39
C THR A 286 21.01 11.93 -16.62
N TRP A 287 20.00 11.66 -17.46
CA TRP A 287 19.66 12.54 -18.59
C TRP A 287 19.30 13.95 -18.11
N GLY A 288 18.55 14.05 -17.03
CA GLY A 288 18.20 15.35 -16.44
C GLY A 288 19.39 16.11 -15.89
N GLU A 289 20.39 15.42 -15.33
CA GLU A 289 21.57 16.04 -14.70
C GLU A 289 22.63 16.45 -15.73
N CYS A 290 22.96 15.55 -16.66
CA CYS A 290 24.08 15.68 -17.58
C CYS A 290 23.69 15.91 -19.05
N GLY A 291 22.38 15.88 -19.35
CA GLY A 291 21.89 15.82 -20.73
C GLY A 291 22.07 14.44 -21.36
N TRP A 292 21.51 14.26 -22.55
CA TRP A 292 21.68 13.02 -23.32
C TRP A 292 23.07 12.96 -23.95
N ASN A 293 23.76 11.84 -23.74
CA ASN A 293 25.00 11.55 -24.44
C ASN A 293 25.08 10.07 -24.89
N THR A 294 25.99 9.79 -25.83
CA THR A 294 26.15 8.44 -26.41
C THR A 294 26.62 7.39 -25.39
N ALA A 295 27.22 7.80 -24.26
CA ALA A 295 27.63 6.90 -23.20
C ALA A 295 26.43 6.23 -22.49
N GLN A 296 25.21 6.75 -22.67
CA GLN A 296 23.98 6.18 -22.11
C GLN A 296 23.36 5.09 -23.03
N LEU A 297 23.79 4.99 -24.31
CA LEU A 297 23.27 4.00 -25.26
C LEU A 297 23.43 2.54 -24.79
N PRO A 298 24.56 2.09 -24.21
CA PRO A 298 24.67 0.72 -23.70
C PRO A 298 23.65 0.42 -22.60
N ALA A 299 23.43 1.36 -21.67
CA ALA A 299 22.43 1.20 -20.61
C ALA A 299 21.01 1.16 -21.18
N LEU A 300 20.69 1.99 -22.16
CA LEU A 300 19.39 1.93 -22.86
C LEU A 300 19.20 0.59 -23.57
N LEU A 301 20.22 0.06 -24.24
CA LEU A 301 20.16 -1.25 -24.86
C LEU A 301 19.90 -2.35 -23.83
N VAL A 302 20.58 -2.33 -22.68
CA VAL A 302 20.34 -3.28 -21.60
C VAL A 302 18.91 -3.16 -21.07
N VAL A 303 18.36 -1.96 -20.90
CA VAL A 303 16.95 -1.76 -20.52
C VAL A 303 16.02 -2.44 -21.52
N LEU A 304 16.19 -2.19 -22.81
CA LEU A 304 15.35 -2.75 -23.86
C LEU A 304 15.45 -4.29 -23.91
N LEU A 305 16.66 -4.84 -23.78
CA LEU A 305 16.88 -6.28 -23.73
C LEU A 305 16.25 -6.93 -22.49
N CYS A 306 16.46 -6.36 -21.30
CA CYS A 306 15.87 -6.87 -20.07
C CYS A 306 14.34 -6.75 -20.06
N MET A 307 13.78 -5.65 -20.57
CA MET A 307 12.33 -5.48 -20.70
C MET A 307 11.75 -6.47 -21.71
N GLY A 308 12.40 -6.65 -22.87
CA GLY A 308 11.99 -7.66 -23.85
C GLY A 308 12.07 -9.08 -23.28
N LEU A 309 13.16 -9.41 -22.58
CA LEU A 309 13.32 -10.70 -21.92
C LEU A 309 12.26 -10.91 -20.83
N PHE A 310 11.99 -9.91 -19.99
CA PHE A 310 10.92 -9.95 -18.99
C PHE A 310 9.57 -10.30 -19.63
N LEU A 311 9.18 -9.59 -20.70
CA LEU A 311 7.89 -9.84 -21.38
C LEU A 311 7.83 -11.25 -22.00
N ILE A 312 8.95 -11.75 -22.57
CA ILE A 312 9.02 -13.11 -23.13
C ILE A 312 8.91 -14.15 -22.02
N LEU A 313 9.59 -13.96 -20.89
CA LEU A 313 9.53 -14.85 -19.73
C LEU A 313 8.11 -14.91 -19.16
N GLU A 314 7.47 -13.77 -18.92
CA GLU A 314 6.10 -13.70 -18.42
C GLU A 314 5.08 -14.34 -19.38
N TRP A 315 5.30 -14.21 -20.69
CA TRP A 315 4.43 -14.84 -21.69
C TRP A 315 4.57 -16.36 -21.74
N LYS A 316 5.81 -16.89 -21.53
CA LYS A 316 6.10 -18.34 -21.59
C LYS A 316 5.91 -19.05 -20.24
N ASN A 317 5.92 -18.33 -19.13
CA ASN A 317 5.80 -18.92 -17.80
C ASN A 317 4.36 -19.43 -17.57
N PRO A 318 4.15 -20.69 -17.18
CA PRO A 318 2.83 -21.22 -16.85
C PRO A 318 2.22 -20.58 -15.58
N THR A 319 3.06 -20.04 -14.71
CA THR A 319 2.67 -19.34 -13.47
C THR A 319 3.35 -17.98 -13.41
N PRO A 320 2.98 -17.02 -14.29
CA PRO A 320 3.66 -15.74 -14.40
C PRO A 320 3.37 -14.87 -13.16
N MET A 321 4.36 -14.06 -12.78
CA MET A 321 4.20 -13.04 -11.76
C MET A 321 3.25 -11.93 -12.24
N LEU A 322 3.32 -11.58 -13.52
CA LEU A 322 2.49 -10.60 -14.21
C LEU A 322 1.67 -11.27 -15.33
N PRO A 323 0.48 -11.82 -15.05
CA PRO A 323 -0.32 -12.46 -16.11
C PRO A 323 -0.71 -11.46 -17.19
N LEU A 324 0.01 -11.45 -18.32
CA LEU A 324 -0.21 -10.52 -19.43
C LEU A 324 -1.61 -10.63 -20.04
N THR A 325 -2.28 -11.77 -19.83
CA THR A 325 -3.65 -12.00 -20.26
C THR A 325 -4.66 -11.04 -19.60
N LEU A 326 -4.40 -10.55 -18.39
CA LEU A 326 -5.25 -9.59 -17.69
C LEU A 326 -5.32 -8.25 -18.44
N PHE A 327 -4.23 -7.86 -19.11
CA PHE A 327 -4.17 -6.62 -19.88
C PHE A 327 -4.98 -6.66 -21.19
N LYS A 328 -5.49 -7.84 -21.61
CA LYS A 328 -6.45 -7.92 -22.71
C LYS A 328 -7.79 -7.30 -22.34
N THR A 329 -8.12 -7.23 -21.05
CA THR A 329 -9.32 -6.56 -20.57
C THR A 329 -9.07 -5.06 -20.54
N GLN A 330 -9.81 -4.31 -21.36
CA GLN A 330 -9.66 -2.85 -21.49
C GLN A 330 -9.78 -2.13 -20.13
N ALA A 331 -10.76 -2.52 -19.31
CA ALA A 331 -10.97 -1.94 -17.99
C ALA A 331 -9.75 -2.11 -17.06
N PHE A 332 -9.11 -3.28 -17.09
CA PHE A 332 -7.90 -3.54 -16.29
C PHE A 332 -6.70 -2.69 -16.75
N SER A 333 -6.46 -2.66 -18.07
CA SER A 333 -5.35 -1.90 -18.66
C SER A 333 -5.48 -0.40 -18.39
N ILE A 334 -6.68 0.16 -18.59
CA ILE A 334 -6.94 1.58 -18.33
C ILE A 334 -6.78 1.90 -16.84
N SER A 335 -7.34 1.08 -15.96
CA SER A 335 -7.20 1.28 -14.52
C SER A 335 -5.75 1.24 -14.06
N SER A 336 -4.93 0.37 -14.65
CA SER A 336 -3.49 0.29 -14.37
C SER A 336 -2.74 1.54 -14.85
N ILE A 337 -3.06 2.04 -16.06
CA ILE A 337 -2.51 3.30 -16.59
C ILE A 337 -2.94 4.48 -15.71
N VAL A 338 -4.22 4.55 -15.35
CA VAL A 338 -4.73 5.58 -14.44
C VAL A 338 -3.99 5.52 -13.11
N GLY A 339 -3.81 4.33 -12.52
CA GLY A 339 -3.05 4.15 -11.29
C GLY A 339 -1.61 4.69 -11.39
N PHE A 340 -0.92 4.41 -12.50
CA PHE A 340 0.40 4.97 -12.79
C PHE A 340 0.34 6.51 -12.84
N CYS A 341 -0.58 7.09 -13.63
CA CYS A 341 -0.70 8.54 -13.81
C CYS A 341 -1.03 9.27 -12.49
N LEU A 342 -1.89 8.68 -11.65
CA LEU A 342 -2.24 9.25 -10.34
C LEU A 342 -1.01 9.45 -9.46
N ASN A 343 -0.19 8.42 -9.33
CA ASN A 343 1.01 8.49 -8.49
C ASN A 343 2.15 9.27 -9.16
N PHE A 344 2.30 9.19 -10.48
CA PHE A 344 3.27 9.98 -11.23
C PHE A 344 3.15 11.48 -10.92
N SER A 345 1.97 12.02 -11.09
CA SER A 345 1.75 13.46 -10.90
C SER A 345 1.81 13.85 -9.42
N PHE A 346 1.21 13.05 -8.53
CA PHE A 346 1.13 13.38 -7.12
C PHE A 346 2.49 13.35 -6.42
N PHE A 347 3.24 12.24 -6.52
CA PHE A 347 4.52 12.11 -5.83
C PHE A 347 5.62 12.94 -6.50
N GLY A 348 5.59 13.05 -7.83
CA GLY A 348 6.50 13.93 -8.54
C GLY A 348 6.29 15.41 -8.17
N GLN A 349 5.04 15.86 -8.11
CA GLN A 349 4.72 17.23 -7.67
C GLN A 349 5.04 17.44 -6.19
N LEU A 350 4.80 16.44 -5.32
CA LEU A 350 5.13 16.51 -3.90
C LEU A 350 6.63 16.74 -3.67
N PHE A 351 7.49 16.06 -4.45
CA PHE A 351 8.94 16.25 -4.45
C PHE A 351 9.30 17.69 -4.85
N VAL A 352 8.79 18.16 -5.98
CA VAL A 352 9.09 19.50 -6.51
C VAL A 352 8.55 20.61 -5.60
N LEU A 353 7.34 20.44 -5.07
CA LEU A 353 6.70 21.39 -4.16
C LEU A 353 7.44 21.54 -2.83
N SER A 354 7.99 20.42 -2.30
CA SER A 354 8.81 20.48 -1.09
C SER A 354 10.06 21.32 -1.29
N LEU A 355 10.72 21.16 -2.43
CA LEU A 355 11.90 21.96 -2.79
C LEU A 355 11.53 23.41 -3.13
N TYR A 356 10.37 23.66 -3.72
CA TYR A 356 9.85 25.01 -3.96
C TYR A 356 9.70 25.78 -2.63
N PHE A 357 9.03 25.22 -1.64
CA PHE A 357 8.86 25.90 -0.35
C PHE A 357 10.18 26.11 0.39
N GLN A 358 11.07 25.10 0.41
CA GLN A 358 12.27 25.16 1.23
C GLN A 358 13.49 25.76 0.52
N LYS A 359 13.76 25.35 -0.75
CA LYS A 359 14.95 25.79 -1.49
C LYS A 359 14.75 27.12 -2.20
N TYR A 360 13.55 27.33 -2.76
CA TYR A 360 13.24 28.53 -3.52
C TYR A 360 12.68 29.66 -2.67
N LEU A 361 11.63 29.39 -1.85
CA LEU A 361 11.07 30.39 -0.94
C LEU A 361 11.83 30.54 0.38
N GLY A 362 12.76 29.64 0.72
CA GLY A 362 13.54 29.68 1.96
C GLY A 362 12.71 29.38 3.22
N TRP A 363 11.55 28.76 3.10
CA TRP A 363 10.70 28.46 4.26
C TRP A 363 11.31 27.37 5.13
N SER A 364 11.09 27.48 6.45
CA SER A 364 11.49 26.41 7.37
C SER A 364 10.75 25.10 7.06
N PRO A 365 11.32 23.92 7.40
CA PRO A 365 10.67 22.63 7.19
C PRO A 365 9.29 22.54 7.84
N TRP A 366 9.12 23.16 9.01
CA TRP A 366 7.83 23.21 9.71
C TRP A 366 6.76 23.93 8.87
N ILE A 367 7.09 25.14 8.38
CA ILE A 367 6.18 25.93 7.54
C ILE A 367 5.91 25.19 6.22
N ALA A 368 6.95 24.63 5.59
CA ALA A 368 6.80 23.85 4.37
C ALA A 368 5.91 22.62 4.57
N GLY A 369 6.07 21.91 5.70
CA GLY A 369 5.22 20.77 6.07
C GLY A 369 3.75 21.19 6.25
N LEU A 370 3.50 22.28 6.95
CA LEU A 370 2.16 22.84 7.12
C LEU A 370 1.56 23.31 5.78
N ALA A 371 2.39 23.85 4.89
CA ALA A 371 1.95 24.29 3.58
C ALA A 371 1.50 23.15 2.65
N MET A 372 1.86 21.91 2.94
CA MET A 372 1.42 20.70 2.21
C MET A 372 0.11 20.11 2.78
N VAL A 373 -0.36 20.58 3.95
CA VAL A 373 -1.58 20.07 4.60
C VAL A 373 -2.83 20.17 3.72
N PRO A 374 -3.09 21.26 2.99
CA PRO A 374 -4.28 21.35 2.13
C PRO A 374 -4.36 20.22 1.11
N GLN A 375 -3.24 19.90 0.46
CA GLN A 375 -3.17 18.79 -0.49
C GLN A 375 -3.44 17.43 0.18
N ALA A 376 -2.85 17.20 1.32
CA ALA A 376 -2.96 15.95 2.06
C ALA A 376 -4.38 15.75 2.64
N THR A 377 -4.96 16.79 3.22
CA THR A 377 -6.31 16.73 3.81
C THR A 377 -7.41 16.62 2.78
N SER A 378 -7.16 17.03 1.52
CA SER A 378 -8.12 16.84 0.43
C SER A 378 -8.53 15.37 0.27
N ALA A 379 -7.64 14.43 0.56
CA ALA A 379 -7.91 13.01 0.47
C ALA A 379 -8.98 12.53 1.48
N ILE A 380 -9.08 13.17 2.65
CA ILE A 380 -10.07 12.84 3.68
C ILE A 380 -11.50 13.07 3.15
N VAL A 381 -11.67 14.12 2.35
CA VAL A 381 -12.97 14.48 1.75
C VAL A 381 -13.17 13.79 0.41
N ALA A 382 -12.15 13.79 -0.44
CA ALA A 382 -12.26 13.36 -1.83
C ALA A 382 -12.46 11.83 -1.96
N SER A 383 -11.75 11.01 -1.17
CA SER A 383 -11.82 9.55 -1.31
C SER A 383 -13.21 8.99 -0.97
N PRO A 384 -13.88 9.36 0.13
CA PRO A 384 -15.26 8.94 0.39
C PRO A 384 -16.27 9.49 -0.64
N LEU A 385 -16.06 10.72 -1.13
CA LEU A 385 -16.91 11.29 -2.17
C LEU A 385 -16.74 10.55 -3.50
N GLY A 386 -15.53 10.22 -3.90
CA GLY A 386 -15.23 9.42 -5.09
C GLY A 386 -15.86 8.03 -5.03
N GLY A 387 -15.77 7.37 -3.86
CA GLY A 387 -16.43 6.09 -3.62
C GLY A 387 -17.96 6.15 -3.73
N ARG A 388 -18.58 7.18 -3.13
CA ARG A 388 -20.04 7.40 -3.25
C ARG A 388 -20.46 7.76 -4.67
N PHE A 389 -19.67 8.59 -5.34
CA PHE A 389 -19.93 9.00 -6.72
C PHE A 389 -19.85 7.80 -7.67
N SER A 390 -18.83 6.96 -7.55
CA SER A 390 -18.68 5.75 -8.38
C SER A 390 -19.80 4.73 -8.14
N ALA A 391 -20.33 4.64 -6.91
CA ALA A 391 -21.47 3.78 -6.59
C ALA A 391 -22.79 4.31 -7.17
N LYS A 392 -22.93 5.64 -7.31
CA LYS A 392 -24.16 6.27 -7.82
C LYS A 392 -24.20 6.35 -9.35
N PHE A 393 -23.07 6.62 -9.98
CA PHE A 393 -22.97 6.79 -11.44
C PHE A 393 -22.26 5.60 -12.09
N ASP A 394 -20.94 5.61 -12.14
CA ASP A 394 -20.08 4.50 -12.58
C ASP A 394 -18.60 4.79 -12.26
N LEU A 395 -17.75 3.76 -12.37
CA LEU A 395 -16.33 3.86 -12.06
C LEU A 395 -15.56 4.77 -13.05
N TYR A 396 -15.90 4.72 -14.34
CA TYR A 396 -15.24 5.54 -15.37
C TYR A 396 -15.55 7.03 -15.18
N SER A 397 -16.82 7.37 -14.89
CA SER A 397 -17.20 8.75 -14.58
C SER A 397 -16.47 9.29 -13.35
N ALA A 398 -16.30 8.48 -12.31
CA ALA A 398 -15.57 8.90 -11.13
C ALA A 398 -14.07 9.13 -11.43
N MET A 399 -13.44 8.22 -12.20
CA MET A 399 -12.06 8.43 -12.67
C MET A 399 -11.95 9.70 -13.51
N PHE A 400 -12.84 9.91 -14.47
CA PHE A 400 -12.83 11.08 -15.35
C PHE A 400 -12.94 12.40 -14.57
N VAL A 401 -13.91 12.50 -13.65
CA VAL A 401 -14.11 13.71 -12.84
C VAL A 401 -12.87 13.97 -11.96
N GLY A 402 -12.37 12.97 -11.26
CA GLY A 402 -11.20 13.11 -10.41
C GLY A 402 -9.95 13.52 -11.20
N LEU A 403 -9.68 12.86 -12.34
CA LEU A 403 -8.56 13.19 -13.21
C LEU A 403 -8.69 14.60 -13.79
N SER A 404 -9.88 15.04 -14.18
CA SER A 404 -10.11 16.39 -14.72
C SER A 404 -9.88 17.47 -13.66
N VAL A 405 -10.41 17.28 -12.44
CA VAL A 405 -10.16 18.21 -11.32
C VAL A 405 -8.68 18.26 -10.97
N GLY A 406 -8.01 17.10 -10.92
CA GLY A 406 -6.58 17.01 -10.67
C GLY A 406 -5.75 17.68 -11.77
N ALA A 407 -6.10 17.48 -13.04
CA ALA A 407 -5.43 18.11 -14.19
C ALA A 407 -5.50 19.66 -14.06
N LEU A 408 -6.67 20.19 -13.76
CA LEU A 408 -6.83 21.62 -13.52
C LEU A 408 -6.02 22.09 -12.29
N GLY A 409 -6.07 21.34 -11.18
CA GLY A 409 -5.32 21.67 -9.97
C GLY A 409 -3.81 21.73 -10.22
N PHE A 410 -3.23 20.68 -10.84
CA PHE A 410 -1.80 20.65 -11.16
C PHE A 410 -1.41 21.73 -12.16
N SER A 411 -2.14 21.86 -13.28
CA SER A 411 -1.80 22.85 -14.32
C SER A 411 -1.92 24.30 -13.82
N SER A 412 -2.89 24.59 -12.96
CA SER A 412 -3.08 25.94 -12.41
C SER A 412 -1.93 26.38 -11.50
N LEU A 413 -1.12 25.46 -10.98
CA LEU A 413 0.09 25.82 -10.21
C LEU A 413 1.13 26.57 -11.07
N VAL A 414 0.98 26.63 -12.39
CA VAL A 414 1.84 27.45 -13.27
C VAL A 414 1.78 28.95 -12.96
N VAL A 415 0.72 29.44 -12.34
CA VAL A 415 0.61 30.86 -11.94
C VAL A 415 1.35 31.20 -10.65
N VAL A 416 1.87 30.18 -9.95
CA VAL A 416 2.52 30.35 -8.65
C VAL A 416 3.93 30.93 -8.81
N ASN A 417 4.22 31.99 -8.07
CA ASN A 417 5.51 32.68 -7.99
C ASN A 417 5.78 33.17 -6.56
N GLU A 418 6.86 33.90 -6.35
CA GLU A 418 7.26 34.41 -5.02
C GLU A 418 6.20 35.31 -4.36
N SER A 419 5.46 36.10 -5.17
CA SER A 419 4.46 37.04 -4.70
C SER A 419 3.05 36.45 -4.54
N THR A 420 2.88 35.18 -4.94
CA THR A 420 1.57 34.52 -4.90
C THR A 420 1.12 34.30 -3.46
N PRO A 421 -0.08 34.81 -3.05
CA PRO A 421 -0.61 34.54 -1.73
C PRO A 421 -0.75 33.05 -1.44
N TYR A 422 -0.29 32.62 -0.27
CA TYR A 422 -0.33 31.20 0.11
C TYR A 422 -1.74 30.58 -0.01
N VAL A 423 -2.80 31.36 0.27
CA VAL A 423 -4.18 30.86 0.17
C VAL A 423 -4.49 30.34 -1.25
N LEU A 424 -3.97 30.99 -2.29
CA LEU A 424 -4.13 30.51 -3.67
C LEU A 424 -3.35 29.21 -3.89
N VAL A 425 -2.09 29.15 -3.42
CA VAL A 425 -1.28 27.92 -3.50
C VAL A 425 -1.98 26.75 -2.77
N ALA A 426 -2.53 27.02 -1.57
CA ALA A 426 -3.28 26.03 -0.80
C ALA A 426 -4.52 25.51 -1.53
N LEU A 427 -5.28 26.40 -2.19
CA LEU A 427 -6.46 26.02 -2.97
C LEU A 427 -6.08 25.16 -4.18
N LEU A 428 -5.04 25.54 -4.91
CA LEU A 428 -4.60 24.82 -6.11
C LEU A 428 -4.04 23.43 -5.74
N THR A 429 -3.24 23.35 -4.69
CA THR A 429 -2.71 22.07 -4.19
C THR A 429 -3.82 21.19 -3.60
N PHE A 430 -4.83 21.78 -2.93
CA PHE A 430 -6.03 21.06 -2.50
C PHE A 430 -6.76 20.44 -3.69
N CYS A 431 -6.98 21.19 -4.79
CA CYS A 431 -7.63 20.67 -6.00
C CYS A 431 -6.81 19.52 -6.64
N ALA A 432 -5.48 19.66 -6.70
CA ALA A 432 -4.60 18.62 -7.21
C ALA A 432 -4.71 17.31 -6.40
N GLY A 433 -4.63 17.40 -5.07
CA GLY A 433 -4.80 16.28 -4.16
C GLY A 433 -6.21 15.68 -4.19
N PHE A 434 -7.23 16.55 -4.27
CA PHE A 434 -8.63 16.14 -4.38
C PHE A 434 -8.86 15.25 -5.61
N GLY A 435 -8.35 15.70 -6.77
CA GLY A 435 -8.50 14.93 -8.01
C GLY A 435 -7.91 13.53 -7.93
N MET A 436 -6.68 13.42 -7.40
CA MET A 436 -6.03 12.13 -7.18
C MET A 436 -6.86 11.23 -6.24
N ALA A 437 -7.21 11.74 -5.06
CA ALA A 437 -7.89 10.95 -4.04
C ALA A 437 -9.32 10.57 -4.41
N PHE A 438 -9.98 11.37 -5.24
CA PHE A 438 -11.32 11.09 -5.77
C PHE A 438 -11.30 9.95 -6.81
N ALA A 439 -10.31 9.94 -7.72
CA ALA A 439 -10.21 8.95 -8.78
C ALA A 439 -9.68 7.58 -8.29
N MET A 440 -8.85 7.57 -7.25
CA MET A 440 -8.09 6.39 -6.80
C MET A 440 -8.97 5.19 -6.40
N PRO A 441 -10.05 5.32 -5.60
CA PRO A 441 -10.92 4.20 -5.26
C PRO A 441 -11.60 3.60 -6.49
N ALA A 442 -12.02 4.45 -7.43
CA ALA A 442 -12.67 4.02 -8.67
C ALA A 442 -11.71 3.23 -9.57
N ALA A 443 -10.47 3.71 -9.74
CA ALA A 443 -9.44 3.01 -10.52
C ALA A 443 -9.10 1.64 -9.91
N THR A 444 -8.93 1.57 -8.58
CA THR A 444 -8.65 0.31 -7.89
C THR A 444 -9.82 -0.67 -8.02
N SER A 445 -11.05 -0.21 -7.82
CA SER A 445 -12.24 -1.04 -7.96
C SER A 445 -12.44 -1.51 -9.40
N ALA A 446 -12.19 -0.66 -10.40
CA ALA A 446 -12.31 -1.01 -11.81
C ALA A 446 -11.30 -2.10 -12.20
N ALA A 447 -10.07 -2.03 -11.73
CA ALA A 447 -9.06 -3.06 -11.97
C ALA A 447 -9.46 -4.42 -11.36
N ILE A 448 -9.90 -4.42 -10.10
CA ILE A 448 -10.29 -5.65 -9.40
C ILE A 448 -11.54 -6.28 -10.02
N ASN A 449 -12.53 -5.46 -10.39
CA ASN A 449 -13.78 -5.94 -10.98
C ASN A 449 -13.61 -6.41 -12.44
N ALA A 450 -12.52 -6.02 -13.10
CA ALA A 450 -12.24 -6.37 -14.50
C ALA A 450 -11.70 -7.79 -14.68
N VAL A 451 -11.37 -8.49 -13.59
CA VAL A 451 -10.72 -9.81 -13.61
C VAL A 451 -11.56 -10.85 -12.87
N PRO A 452 -11.42 -12.16 -13.19
CA PRO A 452 -12.03 -13.22 -12.41
C PRO A 452 -11.61 -13.17 -10.95
N TYR A 453 -12.48 -13.59 -10.04
CA TYR A 453 -12.30 -13.50 -8.59
C TYR A 453 -10.96 -14.12 -8.10
N GLU A 454 -10.56 -15.22 -8.72
CA GLU A 454 -9.29 -15.91 -8.42
C GLU A 454 -8.04 -15.04 -8.68
N PHE A 455 -8.14 -14.04 -9.57
CA PHE A 455 -7.06 -13.09 -9.89
C PHE A 455 -7.19 -11.74 -9.16
N ALA A 456 -8.21 -11.54 -8.33
CA ALA A 456 -8.46 -10.25 -7.66
C ALA A 456 -7.27 -9.78 -6.80
N GLY A 457 -6.58 -10.69 -6.10
CA GLY A 457 -5.38 -10.39 -5.33
C GLY A 457 -4.20 -9.96 -6.22
N ILE A 458 -3.98 -10.68 -7.31
CA ILE A 458 -2.94 -10.37 -8.30
C ILE A 458 -3.22 -9.02 -8.95
N ALA A 459 -4.47 -8.76 -9.33
CA ALA A 459 -4.89 -7.47 -9.91
C ALA A 459 -4.63 -6.30 -8.96
N GLY A 460 -4.94 -6.46 -7.67
CA GLY A 460 -4.61 -5.48 -6.63
C GLY A 460 -3.10 -5.25 -6.49
N GLY A 461 -2.30 -6.29 -6.59
CA GLY A 461 -0.84 -6.22 -6.61
C GLY A 461 -0.31 -5.45 -7.82
N ILE A 462 -0.81 -5.78 -9.02
CA ILE A 462 -0.38 -5.15 -10.28
C ILE A 462 -0.73 -3.66 -10.31
N ILE A 463 -1.95 -3.28 -9.92
CA ILE A 463 -2.31 -1.85 -9.89
C ILE A 463 -1.47 -1.08 -8.87
N ASN A 464 -1.13 -1.70 -7.74
CA ASN A 464 -0.26 -1.06 -6.75
C ASN A 464 1.18 -0.95 -7.26
N THR A 465 1.70 -1.96 -7.96
CA THR A 465 3.00 -1.89 -8.64
C THR A 465 3.01 -0.80 -9.71
N ALA A 466 1.96 -0.69 -10.55
CA ALA A 466 1.83 0.37 -11.53
C ALA A 466 1.85 1.77 -10.87
N ARG A 467 1.14 1.92 -9.75
CA ARG A 467 1.15 3.16 -8.96
C ARG A 467 2.54 3.50 -8.42
N GLN A 468 3.24 2.55 -7.83
CA GLN A 468 4.59 2.80 -7.30
C GLN A 468 5.60 3.09 -8.42
N THR A 469 5.49 2.41 -9.56
CA THR A 469 6.28 2.73 -10.76
C THR A 469 5.99 4.16 -11.23
N GLY A 470 4.71 4.57 -11.20
CA GLY A 470 4.32 5.96 -11.46
C GLY A 470 5.01 6.95 -10.53
N SER A 471 5.10 6.65 -9.22
CA SER A 471 5.80 7.50 -8.24
C SER A 471 7.28 7.69 -8.62
N VAL A 472 7.98 6.60 -8.96
CA VAL A 472 9.39 6.64 -9.36
C VAL A 472 9.58 7.55 -10.57
N PHE A 473 8.83 7.31 -11.66
CA PHE A 473 8.96 8.14 -12.87
C PHE A 473 8.49 9.58 -12.65
N GLY A 474 7.50 9.79 -11.77
CA GLY A 474 7.05 11.13 -11.40
C GLY A 474 8.15 11.94 -10.73
N VAL A 475 8.82 11.38 -9.71
CA VAL A 475 9.93 12.05 -9.02
C VAL A 475 11.11 12.24 -9.98
N ALA A 476 11.47 11.21 -10.76
CA ALA A 476 12.57 11.30 -11.71
C ALA A 476 12.32 12.40 -12.77
N ILE A 477 11.18 12.36 -13.47
CA ILE A 477 10.90 13.27 -14.61
C ILE A 477 10.60 14.70 -14.13
N LEU A 478 9.75 14.88 -13.11
CA LEU A 478 9.43 16.22 -12.64
C LEU A 478 10.62 16.86 -11.91
N GLY A 479 11.45 16.05 -11.24
CA GLY A 479 12.66 16.53 -10.59
C GLY A 479 13.73 17.02 -11.59
N ILE A 480 13.82 16.44 -12.79
CA ILE A 480 14.70 16.94 -13.88
C ILE A 480 14.36 18.39 -14.23
N MET A 481 13.08 18.74 -14.26
CA MET A 481 12.66 20.09 -14.65
C MET A 481 13.24 21.17 -13.74
N ILE A 482 13.48 20.86 -12.47
CA ILE A 482 14.03 21.80 -11.48
C ILE A 482 15.54 21.64 -11.27
N ALA A 483 16.18 20.65 -11.89
CA ALA A 483 17.60 20.34 -11.68
C ALA A 483 18.52 21.42 -12.27
N ASN A 484 18.20 21.93 -13.44
CA ASN A 484 19.04 22.82 -14.22
C ASN A 484 18.33 24.13 -14.56
N GLY A 485 19.02 25.26 -14.41
CA GLY A 485 18.54 26.58 -14.83
C GLY A 485 17.66 27.30 -13.82
N ASN A 486 16.63 28.01 -14.32
CA ASN A 486 15.71 28.77 -13.49
C ASN A 486 14.74 27.85 -12.77
N PHE A 487 14.85 27.75 -11.44
CA PHE A 487 14.00 26.89 -10.61
C PHE A 487 12.50 27.12 -10.82
N LEU A 488 12.07 28.38 -10.90
CA LEU A 488 10.65 28.71 -11.07
C LEU A 488 10.11 28.25 -12.42
N ALA A 489 10.87 28.48 -13.50
CA ALA A 489 10.51 27.98 -14.83
C ALA A 489 10.44 26.44 -14.84
N GLY A 490 11.40 25.77 -14.18
CA GLY A 490 11.40 24.32 -14.01
C GLY A 490 10.19 23.83 -13.22
N PHE A 491 9.81 24.51 -12.14
CA PHE A 491 8.60 24.24 -11.36
C PHE A 491 7.34 24.33 -12.24
N HIS A 492 7.23 25.41 -13.04
CA HIS A 492 6.09 25.57 -13.96
C HIS A 492 6.01 24.44 -14.99
N HIS A 493 7.13 24.04 -15.59
CA HIS A 493 7.16 22.90 -16.51
C HIS A 493 6.74 21.59 -15.80
N ALA A 494 7.25 21.35 -14.59
CA ALA A 494 6.92 20.15 -13.83
C ALA A 494 5.41 20.05 -13.55
N VAL A 495 4.77 21.12 -13.08
CA VAL A 495 3.33 21.10 -12.78
C VAL A 495 2.47 21.02 -14.04
N LEU A 496 2.90 21.58 -15.16
CA LEU A 496 2.23 21.42 -16.47
C LEU A 496 2.32 19.98 -16.96
N ILE A 497 3.48 19.32 -16.82
CA ILE A 497 3.64 17.90 -17.16
C ILE A 497 2.71 17.06 -16.27
N ALA A 498 2.70 17.31 -14.96
CA ALA A 498 1.82 16.59 -14.03
C ALA A 498 0.34 16.75 -14.42
N GLY A 499 -0.09 17.97 -14.73
CA GLY A 499 -1.46 18.25 -15.18
C GLY A 499 -1.78 17.62 -16.53
N SER A 500 -0.84 17.64 -17.47
CA SER A 500 -1.00 17.02 -18.80
C SER A 500 -1.15 15.50 -18.70
N VAL A 501 -0.41 14.83 -17.83
CA VAL A 501 -0.54 13.39 -17.58
C VAL A 501 -1.93 13.05 -17.05
N PHE A 502 -2.48 13.85 -16.14
CA PHE A 502 -3.87 13.68 -15.65
C PHE A 502 -4.89 13.96 -16.75
N ALA A 503 -4.69 14.99 -17.58
CA ALA A 503 -5.59 15.31 -18.69
C ALA A 503 -5.60 14.19 -19.73
N LEU A 504 -4.45 13.65 -20.10
CA LEU A 504 -4.34 12.52 -21.02
C LEU A 504 -5.01 11.25 -20.43
N ALA A 505 -4.82 10.99 -19.15
CA ALA A 505 -5.50 9.90 -18.48
C ALA A 505 -7.04 10.10 -18.45
N ALA A 506 -7.53 11.32 -18.25
CA ALA A 506 -8.96 11.65 -18.31
C ALA A 506 -9.52 11.41 -19.71
N ILE A 507 -8.82 11.82 -20.75
CA ILE A 507 -9.20 11.57 -22.16
C ILE A 507 -9.24 10.05 -22.43
N LEU A 508 -8.24 9.30 -21.98
CA LEU A 508 -8.19 7.85 -22.13
C LEU A 508 -9.43 7.17 -21.49
N VAL A 509 -9.76 7.59 -20.27
CA VAL A 509 -10.94 7.08 -19.56
C VAL A 509 -12.25 7.43 -20.29
N MET A 510 -12.36 8.63 -20.85
CA MET A 510 -13.51 9.09 -21.62
C MET A 510 -13.69 8.27 -22.91
N LEU A 511 -12.60 8.04 -23.65
CA LEU A 511 -12.62 7.24 -24.88
C LEU A 511 -12.99 5.78 -24.62
N ALA A 512 -12.56 5.24 -23.49
CA ALA A 512 -12.89 3.87 -23.10
C ALA A 512 -14.36 3.68 -22.65
N LYS A 513 -15.00 4.76 -22.23
CA LYS A 513 -16.41 4.76 -21.85
C LYS A 513 -17.35 4.84 -23.06
N ALA A 514 -16.85 5.35 -24.19
CA ALA A 514 -17.64 5.40 -25.43
C ALA A 514 -18.01 3.98 -25.86
N PRO A 515 -19.30 3.71 -26.22
CA PRO A 515 -19.81 2.39 -26.56
C PRO A 515 -19.16 1.82 -27.82
#